data_b0324d0cfca9b3904442f27989be8caa
#
_entry.id   b0324d0cfca9b3904442f27989be8caa
#
_cell.length_a   1.000
_cell.length_b   1.000
_cell.length_c   1.000
_cell.angle_alpha   90.00
_cell.angle_beta   90.00
_cell.angle_gamma   90.00
#
_symmetry.space_group_name_H-M   'P 1'
#
loop_
_entity.id
_entity.type
_entity.pdbx_description
1 polymer ?
#
loop_
_entity_poly.entity_id
_entity_poly.type
_entity_poly.pdbx_seq_one_letter_code
_entity_poly.pdbx_strand_id
1 'polypeptide(L)'
;YDYGDGIVARVTGSIGISMYPKDGSNSVDLIRHADESMYKAKNSGKNNYVFYESQAFEVSADSISLDDVQNALNQNELLLHYQGYFDTEKQKVYGVEGLLRWNHPQYGLLRAGQFLPGIEQDDIMVNIGQFTLTKACQQLKDWESEGQTGLLLTLNVSPREFQDKTFVKRIEKLMKEYDIKPNSLGFEISEKIILKDAATVGKTLKELKALGIVIIVEDLDKEGLSINMLKDTAIDMLKIDYSYIANIGKDKDSEEVIKKFIQMARSIGVEPAADCVETPDQEKFLTQNGCYKLQGYLFGRPSKPTKHFVVNAK
;
A
#
# COMPACT_ATOMS: atom_id res chain seq x y z
N TYR A 1 7.71 -25.12 -31.31
CA TYR A 1 7.82 -26.32 -32.12
C TYR A 1 8.30 -25.91 -33.52
N ASP A 2 9.36 -26.53 -33.96
CA ASP A 2 9.85 -26.38 -35.33
C ASP A 2 9.27 -27.54 -36.17
N TYR A 3 8.50 -27.19 -37.18
CA TYR A 3 7.82 -28.19 -38.06
C TYR A 3 8.66 -28.55 -39.31
N GLY A 4 9.93 -28.13 -39.39
CA GLY A 4 10.66 -28.17 -40.66
C GLY A 4 10.19 -27.03 -41.58
N ASP A 5 10.84 -26.81 -42.71
CA ASP A 5 10.49 -25.76 -43.68
C ASP A 5 10.51 -24.29 -43.14
N GLY A 6 11.14 -24.05 -42.00
CA GLY A 6 11.25 -22.69 -41.44
C GLY A 6 9.98 -22.15 -40.76
N ILE A 7 9.00 -23.00 -40.50
CA ILE A 7 7.76 -22.65 -39.78
C ILE A 7 7.98 -22.88 -38.29
N VAL A 8 8.09 -21.81 -37.49
CA VAL A 8 8.20 -21.84 -36.05
C VAL A 8 6.85 -21.49 -35.43
N ALA A 9 6.18 -22.46 -34.78
CA ALA A 9 4.97 -22.22 -34.00
C ALA A 9 5.34 -21.89 -32.55
N ARG A 10 4.99 -20.70 -32.09
CA ARG A 10 5.11 -20.29 -30.69
C ARG A 10 3.77 -20.52 -29.98
N VAL A 11 3.75 -21.48 -29.06
CA VAL A 11 2.59 -21.76 -28.22
C VAL A 11 2.78 -21.05 -26.89
N THR A 12 1.74 -20.36 -26.44
CA THR A 12 1.71 -19.69 -25.12
C THR A 12 0.48 -20.14 -24.35
N GLY A 13 0.54 -20.12 -23.02
CA GLY A 13 -0.57 -20.48 -22.14
C GLY A 13 -1.12 -19.26 -21.41
N SER A 14 -2.44 -19.24 -21.16
CA SER A 14 -3.06 -18.35 -20.18
C SER A 14 -3.62 -19.20 -19.05
N ILE A 15 -3.27 -18.89 -17.81
CA ILE A 15 -3.59 -19.71 -16.64
C ILE A 15 -4.45 -18.89 -15.69
N GLY A 16 -5.56 -19.45 -15.22
CA GLY A 16 -6.35 -18.94 -14.10
C GLY A 16 -6.08 -19.79 -12.85
N ILE A 17 -5.95 -19.16 -11.73
CA ILE A 17 -5.61 -19.81 -10.46
C ILE A 17 -6.66 -19.44 -9.41
N SER A 18 -7.22 -20.43 -8.73
CA SER A 18 -8.04 -20.28 -7.53
C SER A 18 -7.45 -21.12 -6.39
N MET A 19 -7.57 -20.64 -5.16
CA MET A 19 -6.96 -21.27 -3.98
C MET A 19 -8.00 -21.67 -2.94
N TYR A 20 -7.90 -22.89 -2.44
CA TYR A 20 -8.69 -23.35 -1.29
C TYR A 20 -8.00 -22.89 0.02
N PRO A 21 -8.75 -22.52 1.05
CA PRO A 21 -10.20 -22.29 1.11
C PRO A 21 -10.61 -20.86 0.71
N LYS A 22 -9.65 -20.01 0.33
CA LYS A 22 -9.81 -18.58 0.11
C LYS A 22 -10.81 -18.25 -1.01
N ASP A 23 -10.73 -18.97 -2.11
CA ASP A 23 -11.46 -18.66 -3.33
C ASP A 23 -12.64 -19.62 -3.58
N GLY A 24 -12.95 -20.49 -2.61
CA GLY A 24 -14.09 -21.41 -2.67
C GLY A 24 -14.02 -22.48 -1.60
N SER A 25 -15.19 -22.95 -1.14
CA SER A 25 -15.32 -24.01 -0.14
C SER A 25 -15.45 -25.43 -0.73
N ASN A 26 -15.60 -25.53 -2.05
CA ASN A 26 -15.77 -26.78 -2.77
C ASN A 26 -15.10 -26.72 -4.15
N SER A 27 -14.92 -27.87 -4.78
CA SER A 27 -14.23 -28.01 -6.07
C SER A 27 -14.93 -27.30 -7.23
N VAL A 28 -16.26 -27.26 -7.22
CA VAL A 28 -17.06 -26.64 -8.30
C VAL A 28 -16.81 -25.13 -8.33
N ASP A 29 -16.85 -24.47 -7.19
CA ASP A 29 -16.56 -23.04 -7.08
C ASP A 29 -15.11 -22.75 -7.47
N LEU A 30 -14.15 -23.55 -7.00
CA LEU A 30 -12.74 -23.35 -7.33
C LEU A 30 -12.49 -23.48 -8.84
N ILE A 31 -13.06 -24.47 -9.50
CA ILE A 31 -12.91 -24.63 -10.96
C ILE A 31 -13.52 -23.44 -11.70
N ARG A 32 -14.74 -23.03 -11.35
CA ARG A 32 -15.41 -21.87 -11.94
C ARG A 32 -14.56 -20.60 -11.80
N HIS A 33 -14.04 -20.35 -10.61
CA HIS A 33 -13.21 -19.18 -10.32
C HIS A 33 -11.85 -19.20 -11.04
N ALA A 34 -11.26 -20.39 -11.19
CA ALA A 34 -10.06 -20.54 -12.03
C ALA A 34 -10.34 -20.24 -13.50
N ASP A 35 -11.48 -20.71 -14.04
CA ASP A 35 -11.89 -20.43 -15.43
C ASP A 35 -12.14 -18.93 -15.68
N GLU A 36 -12.80 -18.23 -14.75
CA GLU A 36 -12.98 -16.77 -14.82
C GLU A 36 -11.65 -16.03 -14.87
N SER A 37 -10.70 -16.45 -14.05
CA SER A 37 -9.35 -15.89 -14.01
C SER A 37 -8.55 -16.18 -15.28
N MET A 38 -8.69 -17.39 -15.83
CA MET A 38 -8.07 -17.73 -17.11
C MET A 38 -8.62 -16.86 -18.25
N TYR A 39 -9.92 -16.56 -18.24
CA TYR A 39 -10.52 -15.66 -19.22
C TYR A 39 -9.96 -14.23 -19.10
N LYS A 40 -9.77 -13.73 -17.88
CA LYS A 40 -9.08 -12.45 -17.63
C LYS A 40 -7.65 -12.49 -18.17
N ALA A 41 -6.89 -13.55 -17.90
CA ALA A 41 -5.54 -13.73 -18.44
C ALA A 41 -5.50 -13.70 -19.97
N LYS A 42 -6.49 -14.29 -20.66
CA LYS A 42 -6.60 -14.22 -22.12
C LYS A 42 -6.85 -12.81 -22.63
N ASN A 43 -7.68 -12.03 -21.93
CA ASN A 43 -8.04 -10.67 -22.33
C ASN A 43 -6.95 -9.63 -22.00
N SER A 44 -6.09 -9.89 -21.01
CA SER A 44 -4.98 -9.03 -20.60
C SER A 44 -3.66 -9.30 -21.35
N GLY A 45 -3.75 -9.77 -22.61
CA GLY A 45 -2.58 -9.91 -23.48
C GLY A 45 -2.09 -11.34 -23.66
N LYS A 46 -2.74 -12.35 -23.10
CA LYS A 46 -2.34 -13.78 -23.14
C LYS A 46 -0.96 -14.04 -22.55
N ASN A 47 -0.49 -15.28 -22.55
CA ASN A 47 0.84 -15.69 -22.08
C ASN A 47 1.17 -15.17 -20.65
N ASN A 48 0.19 -15.20 -19.77
CA ASN A 48 0.27 -14.79 -18.36
C ASN A 48 -0.62 -15.69 -17.50
N TYR A 49 -0.54 -15.47 -16.19
CA TYR A 49 -1.46 -16.09 -15.24
C TYR A 49 -2.20 -15.00 -14.43
N VAL A 50 -3.43 -15.31 -14.01
CA VAL A 50 -4.24 -14.45 -13.15
C VAL A 50 -4.78 -15.30 -12.01
N PHE A 51 -4.55 -14.87 -10.77
CA PHE A 51 -5.24 -15.45 -9.63
C PHE A 51 -6.70 -15.02 -9.62
N TYR A 52 -7.58 -15.95 -9.20
CA TYR A 52 -8.94 -15.56 -8.89
C TYR A 52 -8.87 -14.54 -7.75
N GLU A 53 -9.23 -13.35 -8.09
CA GLU A 53 -9.72 -12.43 -7.08
C GLU A 53 -11.23 -12.65 -7.12
N SER A 54 -11.83 -13.12 -6.01
CA SER A 54 -13.28 -13.02 -5.88
C SER A 54 -13.63 -11.67 -6.48
N GLN A 55 -14.55 -11.60 -7.45
CA GLN A 55 -15.05 -10.28 -7.81
C GLN A 55 -15.41 -9.68 -6.46
N ALA A 56 -14.54 -8.82 -5.94
CA ALA A 56 -15.01 -7.80 -5.04
C ALA A 56 -16.17 -7.26 -5.85
N PHE A 57 -17.41 -7.54 -5.41
CA PHE A 57 -18.55 -6.89 -6.01
C PHE A 57 -18.06 -5.49 -6.29
N GLU A 58 -18.21 -5.01 -7.53
CA GLU A 58 -18.04 -3.59 -7.78
C GLU A 58 -19.12 -2.93 -6.91
N VAL A 59 -18.80 -2.88 -5.63
CA VAL A 59 -19.57 -2.11 -4.67
C VAL A 59 -19.29 -0.70 -5.13
N SER A 60 -20.24 -0.12 -5.85
CA SER A 60 -20.11 1.29 -6.15
C SER A 60 -20.02 1.99 -4.80
N ALA A 61 -19.08 2.91 -4.65
CA ALA A 61 -18.95 3.69 -3.40
C ALA A 61 -20.31 4.29 -2.99
N ASP A 62 -21.19 4.57 -3.95
CA ASP A 62 -22.56 5.04 -3.76
C ASP A 62 -23.50 4.03 -3.08
N SER A 63 -23.14 2.75 -2.99
CA SER A 63 -23.95 1.71 -2.36
C SER A 63 -23.63 1.48 -0.89
N ILE A 64 -22.60 2.14 -0.36
CA ILE A 64 -22.19 2.09 1.05
C ILE A 64 -22.47 3.45 1.69
N SER A 65 -23.32 3.47 2.68
CA SER A 65 -23.65 4.68 3.41
C SER A 65 -22.68 4.95 4.56
N LEU A 66 -22.69 6.19 5.06
CA LEU A 66 -21.95 6.58 6.27
C LEU A 66 -22.36 5.72 7.48
N ASP A 67 -23.67 5.43 7.60
CA ASP A 67 -24.21 4.62 8.68
C ASP A 67 -23.69 3.18 8.63
N ASP A 68 -23.50 2.62 7.43
CA ASP A 68 -22.91 1.27 7.27
C ASP A 68 -21.48 1.23 7.81
N VAL A 69 -20.67 2.25 7.49
CA VAL A 69 -19.28 2.34 7.98
C VAL A 69 -19.24 2.60 9.49
N GLN A 70 -20.14 3.43 10.02
CA GLN A 70 -20.26 3.64 11.47
C GLN A 70 -20.65 2.33 12.19
N ASN A 71 -21.56 1.56 11.61
CA ASN A 71 -21.93 0.25 12.13
C ASN A 71 -20.76 -0.73 12.09
N ALA A 72 -20.00 -0.75 10.99
CA ALA A 72 -18.81 -1.59 10.86
C ALA A 72 -17.75 -1.31 11.95
N LEU A 73 -17.52 -0.04 12.29
CA LEU A 73 -16.67 0.36 13.41
C LEU A 73 -17.19 -0.21 14.74
N ASN A 74 -18.48 -0.06 15.01
CA ASN A 74 -19.11 -0.49 16.26
C ASN A 74 -19.14 -2.02 16.41
N GLN A 75 -19.26 -2.75 15.29
CA GLN A 75 -19.37 -4.21 15.26
C GLN A 75 -18.04 -4.93 15.10
N ASN A 76 -16.91 -4.20 15.10
CA ASN A 76 -15.56 -4.72 14.87
C ASN A 76 -15.41 -5.48 13.53
N GLU A 77 -16.09 -5.02 12.49
CA GLU A 77 -15.99 -5.58 11.14
C GLU A 77 -14.78 -5.02 10.37
N LEU A 78 -14.23 -3.87 10.82
CA LEU A 78 -13.00 -3.31 10.28
C LEU A 78 -11.77 -4.02 10.84
N LEU A 79 -10.75 -4.18 9.99
CA LEU A 79 -9.49 -4.81 10.36
C LEU A 79 -8.35 -4.25 9.51
N LEU A 80 -7.09 -4.56 9.89
CA LEU A 80 -5.91 -4.27 9.09
C LEU A 80 -5.36 -5.54 8.45
N HIS A 81 -5.04 -5.46 7.16
CA HIS A 81 -4.10 -6.35 6.50
C HIS A 81 -2.76 -5.62 6.38
N TYR A 82 -1.69 -6.39 6.24
CA TYR A 82 -0.33 -5.87 6.24
C TYR A 82 0.40 -6.30 4.98
N GLN A 83 1.11 -5.37 4.34
CA GLN A 83 1.95 -5.64 3.18
C GLN A 83 3.37 -5.18 3.45
N GLY A 84 4.33 -6.04 3.15
CA GLY A 84 5.74 -5.80 3.45
C GLY A 84 6.38 -4.74 2.55
N TYR A 85 7.23 -3.91 3.15
CA TYR A 85 8.23 -3.09 2.47
C TYR A 85 9.53 -3.86 2.39
N PHE A 86 10.08 -4.00 1.20
CA PHE A 86 11.29 -4.72 0.95
C PHE A 86 12.47 -3.79 0.67
N ASP A 87 13.57 -3.99 1.37
CA ASP A 87 14.84 -3.34 1.12
C ASP A 87 15.68 -4.26 0.23
N THR A 88 15.78 -3.93 -1.04
CA THR A 88 16.48 -4.75 -2.04
C THR A 88 18.00 -4.73 -1.88
N GLU A 89 18.56 -3.71 -1.22
CA GLU A 89 19.99 -3.64 -0.89
C GLU A 89 20.34 -4.58 0.29
N LYS A 90 19.48 -4.58 1.32
CA LYS A 90 19.66 -5.42 2.52
C LYS A 90 18.99 -6.78 2.42
N GLN A 91 18.25 -7.05 1.33
CA GLN A 91 17.52 -8.29 1.08
C GLN A 91 16.60 -8.71 2.25
N LYS A 92 15.85 -7.78 2.81
CA LYS A 92 14.94 -8.02 3.94
C LYS A 92 13.73 -7.12 3.95
N VAL A 93 12.67 -7.58 4.59
CA VAL A 93 11.53 -6.72 4.97
C VAL A 93 12.01 -5.78 6.09
N TYR A 94 11.79 -4.47 5.92
CA TYR A 94 12.15 -3.46 6.93
C TYR A 94 10.93 -2.83 7.58
N GLY A 95 9.75 -3.02 7.02
CA GLY A 95 8.51 -2.48 7.52
C GLY A 95 7.31 -3.09 6.84
N VAL A 96 6.15 -2.65 7.23
CA VAL A 96 4.87 -3.06 6.66
C VAL A 96 3.91 -1.88 6.60
N GLU A 97 3.04 -1.88 5.60
CA GLU A 97 1.90 -0.98 5.53
C GLU A 97 0.66 -1.65 6.10
N GLY A 98 -0.03 -0.95 7.00
CA GLY A 98 -1.32 -1.34 7.55
C GLY A 98 -2.45 -0.85 6.65
N LEU A 99 -3.06 -1.77 5.93
CA LEU A 99 -4.08 -1.52 4.93
C LEU A 99 -5.48 -1.82 5.48
N LEU A 100 -6.32 -0.79 5.62
CA LEU A 100 -7.68 -0.95 6.12
C LEU A 100 -8.49 -1.89 5.23
N ARG A 101 -9.25 -2.77 5.87
CA ARG A 101 -10.16 -3.74 5.26
C ARG A 101 -11.47 -3.74 6.03
N TRP A 102 -12.54 -4.09 5.36
CA TRP A 102 -13.84 -4.31 5.96
C TRP A 102 -14.32 -5.74 5.65
N ASN A 103 -14.53 -6.53 6.69
CA ASN A 103 -15.15 -7.84 6.56
C ASN A 103 -16.67 -7.67 6.52
N HIS A 104 -17.17 -7.19 5.38
CA HIS A 104 -18.58 -6.85 5.21
C HIS A 104 -19.44 -8.13 5.19
N PRO A 105 -20.56 -8.19 5.95
CA PRO A 105 -21.35 -9.40 6.07
C PRO A 105 -21.94 -9.91 4.74
N GLN A 106 -22.25 -9.00 3.82
CA GLN A 106 -22.84 -9.34 2.51
C GLN A 106 -21.79 -9.41 1.39
N TYR A 107 -20.81 -8.48 1.39
CA TYR A 107 -19.88 -8.33 0.26
C TYR A 107 -18.52 -8.99 0.51
N GLY A 108 -18.33 -9.60 1.68
CA GLY A 108 -17.04 -10.20 2.05
C GLY A 108 -15.97 -9.15 2.36
N LEU A 109 -14.71 -9.45 2.04
CA LEU A 109 -13.58 -8.59 2.38
C LEU A 109 -13.44 -7.42 1.40
N LEU A 110 -13.81 -6.21 1.84
CA LEU A 110 -13.68 -4.97 1.07
C LEU A 110 -12.34 -4.28 1.36
N ARG A 111 -11.78 -3.63 0.32
CA ARG A 111 -10.59 -2.75 0.41
C ARG A 111 -11.05 -1.32 0.72
N ALA A 112 -10.20 -0.51 1.33
CA ALA A 112 -10.47 0.90 1.65
C ALA A 112 -11.02 1.69 0.46
N GLY A 113 -10.41 1.57 -0.72
CA GLY A 113 -10.85 2.23 -1.94
C GLY A 113 -12.26 1.86 -2.44
N GLN A 114 -12.92 0.86 -1.85
CA GLN A 114 -14.28 0.46 -2.22
C GLN A 114 -15.36 1.10 -1.34
N PHE A 115 -15.01 1.62 -0.16
CA PHE A 115 -15.99 2.19 0.77
C PHE A 115 -15.62 3.57 1.34
N LEU A 116 -14.35 4.00 1.28
CA LEU A 116 -13.95 5.32 1.76
C LEU A 116 -14.26 6.49 0.83
N PRO A 117 -14.22 6.38 -0.53
CA PRO A 117 -14.30 7.55 -1.41
C PRO A 117 -15.54 8.44 -1.17
N GLY A 118 -16.67 7.85 -0.78
CA GLY A 118 -17.91 8.60 -0.49
C GLY A 118 -17.91 9.36 0.84
N ILE A 119 -16.96 9.07 1.74
CA ILE A 119 -16.95 9.58 3.13
C ILE A 119 -15.64 10.26 3.53
N GLU A 120 -14.71 10.48 2.60
CA GLU A 120 -13.37 11.02 2.88
C GLU A 120 -13.35 12.38 3.57
N GLN A 121 -14.41 13.18 3.40
CA GLN A 121 -14.53 14.51 4.00
C GLN A 121 -15.32 14.49 5.32
N ASP A 122 -15.86 13.36 5.72
CA ASP A 122 -16.70 13.23 6.91
C ASP A 122 -15.86 13.01 8.18
N ASP A 123 -16.45 13.39 9.32
CA ASP A 123 -15.83 13.24 10.63
C ASP A 123 -15.60 11.79 11.05
N ILE A 124 -16.27 10.83 10.42
CA ILE A 124 -16.03 9.41 10.63
C ILE A 124 -14.58 9.00 10.31
N MET A 125 -13.91 9.72 9.38
CA MET A 125 -12.51 9.48 9.06
C MET A 125 -11.60 9.67 10.28
N VAL A 126 -11.95 10.57 11.22
CA VAL A 126 -11.22 10.73 12.49
C VAL A 126 -11.39 9.49 13.37
N ASN A 127 -12.58 8.88 13.39
CA ASN A 127 -12.85 7.66 14.14
C ASN A 127 -12.15 6.43 13.52
N ILE A 128 -12.17 6.35 12.19
CA ILE A 128 -11.43 5.33 11.42
C ILE A 128 -9.93 5.44 11.71
N GLY A 129 -9.37 6.65 11.66
CA GLY A 129 -7.97 6.90 11.98
C GLY A 129 -7.62 6.52 13.43
N GLN A 130 -8.49 6.83 14.40
CA GLN A 130 -8.30 6.38 15.78
C GLN A 130 -8.31 4.84 15.88
N PHE A 131 -9.21 4.18 15.16
CA PHE A 131 -9.29 2.71 15.12
C PHE A 131 -8.01 2.12 14.50
N THR A 132 -7.59 2.57 13.32
CA THR A 132 -6.40 2.04 12.62
C THR A 132 -5.14 2.27 13.43
N LEU A 133 -4.97 3.45 14.03
CA LEU A 133 -3.83 3.77 14.89
C LEU A 133 -3.79 2.87 16.14
N THR A 134 -4.93 2.64 16.81
CA THR A 134 -5.01 1.75 17.97
C THR A 134 -4.63 0.32 17.57
N LYS A 135 -5.17 -0.18 16.45
CA LYS A 135 -4.84 -1.52 15.94
C LYS A 135 -3.38 -1.67 15.54
N ALA A 136 -2.79 -0.62 14.96
CA ALA A 136 -1.37 -0.61 14.60
C ALA A 136 -0.47 -0.66 15.84
N CYS A 137 -0.75 0.16 16.87
CA CYS A 137 0.00 0.15 18.13
C CYS A 137 -0.08 -1.22 18.82
N GLN A 138 -1.29 -1.82 18.88
CA GLN A 138 -1.48 -3.16 19.42
C GLN A 138 -0.67 -4.19 18.66
N GLN A 139 -0.72 -4.17 17.31
CA GLN A 139 -0.02 -5.12 16.47
C GLN A 139 1.51 -5.00 16.57
N LEU A 140 2.04 -3.79 16.70
CA LEU A 140 3.47 -3.57 16.95
C LEU A 140 3.91 -4.24 18.26
N LYS A 141 3.11 -4.14 19.33
CA LYS A 141 3.40 -4.82 20.61
C LYS A 141 3.31 -6.32 20.51
N ASP A 142 2.33 -6.85 19.78
CA ASP A 142 2.18 -8.28 19.54
C ASP A 142 3.43 -8.83 18.83
N TRP A 143 3.90 -8.16 17.77
CA TRP A 143 5.12 -8.53 17.06
C TRP A 143 6.38 -8.38 17.92
N GLU A 144 6.50 -7.32 18.72
CA GLU A 144 7.62 -7.16 19.66
C GLU A 144 7.67 -8.33 20.65
N SER A 145 6.52 -8.75 21.18
CA SER A 145 6.39 -9.90 22.08
C SER A 145 6.76 -11.23 21.43
N GLU A 146 6.58 -11.34 20.11
CA GLU A 146 6.96 -12.49 19.27
C GLU A 146 8.43 -12.42 18.79
N GLY A 147 9.19 -11.39 19.21
CA GLY A 147 10.61 -11.23 18.88
C GLY A 147 10.88 -10.46 17.59
N GLN A 148 9.87 -9.93 16.91
CA GLN A 148 10.03 -9.06 15.75
C GLN A 148 10.25 -7.61 16.21
N THR A 149 11.49 -7.18 16.30
CA THR A 149 11.86 -5.83 16.72
C THR A 149 12.36 -4.99 15.56
N GLY A 150 12.20 -3.66 15.65
CA GLY A 150 12.70 -2.72 14.64
C GLY A 150 11.92 -2.71 13.33
N LEU A 151 10.69 -3.25 13.33
CA LEU A 151 9.78 -3.18 12.19
C LEU A 151 9.09 -1.81 12.17
N LEU A 152 9.09 -1.15 11.02
CA LEU A 152 8.28 0.03 10.77
C LEU A 152 6.87 -0.40 10.37
N LEU A 153 5.83 0.16 11.00
CA LEU A 153 4.44 0.02 10.54
C LEU A 153 3.93 1.37 10.10
N THR A 154 3.46 1.49 8.87
CA THR A 154 2.89 2.72 8.35
C THR A 154 1.37 2.61 8.20
N LEU A 155 0.70 3.75 8.28
CA LEU A 155 -0.74 3.90 8.08
C LEU A 155 -1.00 5.06 7.12
N ASN A 156 -1.98 4.89 6.26
CA ASN A 156 -2.52 5.97 5.44
C ASN A 156 -3.32 6.96 6.31
N VAL A 157 -3.10 8.25 6.10
CA VAL A 157 -3.77 9.33 6.84
C VAL A 157 -4.62 10.16 5.89
N SER A 158 -5.91 10.26 6.18
CA SER A 158 -6.83 11.08 5.40
C SER A 158 -6.62 12.57 5.63
N PRO A 159 -6.94 13.43 4.64
CA PRO A 159 -6.90 14.89 4.83
C PRO A 159 -7.78 15.37 5.99
N ARG A 160 -8.93 14.71 6.22
CA ARG A 160 -9.86 15.08 7.30
C ARG A 160 -9.26 14.76 8.68
N GLU A 161 -8.62 13.61 8.79
CA GLU A 161 -7.91 13.20 10.01
C GLU A 161 -6.72 14.11 10.32
N PHE A 162 -5.90 14.42 9.31
CA PHE A 162 -4.72 15.28 9.46
C PHE A 162 -5.08 16.71 9.92
N GLN A 163 -6.27 17.20 9.55
CA GLN A 163 -6.78 18.51 9.95
C GLN A 163 -7.38 18.54 11.37
N ASP A 164 -7.58 17.40 12.00
CA ASP A 164 -8.11 17.34 13.35
C ASP A 164 -7.09 17.89 14.36
N LYS A 165 -7.50 18.91 15.12
CA LYS A 165 -6.64 19.57 16.12
C LYS A 165 -6.13 18.63 17.22
N THR A 166 -6.74 17.48 17.40
CA THR A 166 -6.34 16.48 18.38
C THR A 166 -5.41 15.41 17.82
N PHE A 167 -5.13 15.43 16.51
CA PHE A 167 -4.39 14.37 15.79
C PHE A 167 -3.05 14.02 16.45
N VAL A 168 -2.17 14.99 16.63
CA VAL A 168 -0.84 14.76 17.26
C VAL A 168 -0.98 14.27 18.70
N LYS A 169 -1.91 14.85 19.47
CA LYS A 169 -2.13 14.44 20.87
C LYS A 169 -2.64 13.00 20.99
N ARG A 170 -3.49 12.57 20.06
CA ARG A 170 -3.97 11.18 20.02
C ARG A 170 -2.82 10.20 19.77
N ILE A 171 -1.94 10.53 18.81
CA ILE A 171 -0.77 9.73 18.50
C ILE A 171 0.16 9.65 19.71
N GLU A 172 0.52 10.79 20.31
CA GLU A 172 1.36 10.84 21.49
C GLU A 172 0.80 10.00 22.64
N LYS A 173 -0.52 10.09 22.88
CA LYS A 173 -1.19 9.29 23.92
C LYS A 173 -1.05 7.79 23.65
N LEU A 174 -1.37 7.33 22.44
CA LEU A 174 -1.30 5.91 22.08
C LEU A 174 0.14 5.38 22.08
N MET A 175 1.09 6.16 21.57
CA MET A 175 2.50 5.77 21.63
C MET A 175 2.99 5.56 23.08
N LYS A 176 2.54 6.40 24.01
CA LYS A 176 2.87 6.24 25.44
C LYS A 176 2.14 5.04 26.04
N GLU A 177 0.85 4.87 25.75
CA GLU A 177 0.02 3.79 26.28
C GLU A 177 0.53 2.41 25.87
N TYR A 178 0.98 2.26 24.64
CA TYR A 178 1.51 1.01 24.08
C TYR A 178 3.03 0.93 24.13
N ASP A 179 3.74 1.87 24.71
CA ASP A 179 5.22 1.96 24.73
C ASP A 179 5.83 1.76 23.33
N ILE A 180 5.30 2.49 22.33
CA ILE A 180 5.78 2.41 20.94
C ILE A 180 7.11 3.12 20.81
N LYS A 181 8.09 2.42 20.24
CA LYS A 181 9.44 2.96 20.06
C LYS A 181 9.48 3.98 18.91
N PRO A 182 10.35 5.02 19.01
CA PRO A 182 10.59 5.90 17.87
C PRO A 182 10.96 5.12 16.61
N ASN A 183 10.51 5.61 15.47
CA ASN A 183 10.70 5.01 14.13
C ASN A 183 10.04 3.62 13.90
N SER A 184 9.17 3.17 14.83
CA SER A 184 8.36 1.96 14.61
C SER A 184 6.99 2.25 14.03
N LEU A 185 6.55 3.51 14.07
CA LEU A 185 5.27 3.95 13.50
C LEU A 185 5.53 5.04 12.46
N GLY A 186 4.80 4.98 11.34
CA GLY A 186 4.89 5.97 10.29
C GLY A 186 3.53 6.31 9.70
N PHE A 187 3.47 7.43 8.97
CA PHE A 187 2.27 7.86 8.26
C PHE A 187 2.56 8.12 6.81
N GLU A 188 1.64 7.65 5.96
CA GLU A 188 1.60 7.94 4.54
C GLU A 188 0.58 9.05 4.30
N ILE A 189 1.05 10.16 3.75
CA ILE A 189 0.25 11.34 3.48
C ILE A 189 0.31 11.69 2.00
N SER A 190 -0.84 12.00 1.41
CA SER A 190 -0.87 12.44 0.02
C SER A 190 -0.29 13.84 -0.14
N GLU A 191 0.31 14.12 -1.28
CA GLU A 191 0.78 15.44 -1.67
C GLU A 191 -0.28 16.52 -1.46
N LYS A 192 -1.54 16.23 -1.73
CA LYS A 192 -2.68 17.14 -1.57
C LYS A 192 -2.80 17.72 -0.15
N ILE A 193 -2.41 16.95 0.88
CA ILE A 193 -2.39 17.44 2.26
C ILE A 193 -1.38 18.57 2.40
N ILE A 194 -0.17 18.39 1.84
CA ILE A 194 0.92 19.37 1.93
C ILE A 194 0.60 20.64 1.17
N LEU A 195 0.00 20.52 -0.02
CA LEU A 195 -0.31 21.66 -0.88
C LEU A 195 -1.43 22.54 -0.33
N LYS A 196 -2.35 21.99 0.49
CA LYS A 196 -3.51 22.72 0.99
C LYS A 196 -3.16 23.86 1.95
N ASP A 197 -2.20 23.62 2.87
CA ASP A 197 -1.70 24.61 3.84
C ASP A 197 -0.29 24.21 4.31
N ALA A 198 0.72 24.52 3.52
CA ALA A 198 2.10 24.13 3.76
C ALA A 198 2.63 24.62 5.14
N ALA A 199 2.18 25.77 5.65
CA ALA A 199 2.64 26.32 6.91
C ALA A 199 2.11 25.50 8.12
N THR A 200 0.79 25.25 8.16
CA THR A 200 0.15 24.46 9.21
C THR A 200 0.61 23.01 9.14
N VAL A 201 0.66 22.44 7.94
CA VAL A 201 1.15 21.08 7.70
C VAL A 201 2.59 20.93 8.15
N GLY A 202 3.47 21.84 7.77
CA GLY A 202 4.88 21.81 8.18
C GLY A 202 5.08 21.84 9.70
N LYS A 203 4.21 22.55 10.45
CA LYS A 203 4.23 22.51 11.93
C LYS A 203 3.82 21.14 12.44
N THR A 204 2.71 20.59 11.97
CA THR A 204 2.21 19.27 12.37
C THR A 204 3.24 18.17 12.06
N LEU A 205 3.89 18.21 10.90
CA LEU A 205 4.95 17.26 10.55
C LEU A 205 6.15 17.33 11.49
N LYS A 206 6.56 18.53 11.88
CA LYS A 206 7.65 18.71 12.88
C LYS A 206 7.27 18.15 14.25
N GLU A 207 6.04 18.34 14.68
CA GLU A 207 5.53 17.76 15.93
C GLU A 207 5.52 16.23 15.88
N LEU A 208 5.06 15.62 14.75
CA LEU A 208 5.11 14.17 14.52
C LEU A 208 6.55 13.64 14.50
N LYS A 209 7.46 14.34 13.85
CA LYS A 209 8.89 13.98 13.85
C LYS A 209 9.50 14.01 15.24
N ALA A 210 9.12 14.97 16.09
CA ALA A 210 9.58 15.04 17.47
C ALA A 210 9.12 13.83 18.31
N LEU A 211 8.00 13.19 17.92
CA LEU A 211 7.55 11.92 18.50
C LEU A 211 8.28 10.69 17.94
N GLY A 212 9.12 10.86 16.92
CA GLY A 212 9.79 9.75 16.22
C GLY A 212 8.92 9.06 15.18
N ILE A 213 7.90 9.74 14.64
CA ILE A 213 7.08 9.23 13.54
C ILE A 213 7.84 9.34 12.21
N VAL A 214 7.78 8.28 11.41
CA VAL A 214 8.29 8.28 10.02
C VAL A 214 7.22 8.87 9.10
N ILE A 215 7.60 9.83 8.27
CA ILE A 215 6.68 10.49 7.33
C ILE A 215 7.01 10.07 5.90
N ILE A 216 6.03 9.51 5.23
CA ILE A 216 6.10 9.10 3.83
C ILE A 216 5.12 9.96 3.03
N VAL A 217 5.55 10.54 1.93
CA VAL A 217 4.67 11.26 1.00
C VAL A 217 4.44 10.41 -0.23
N GLU A 218 3.17 10.29 -0.62
CA GLU A 218 2.72 9.52 -1.78
C GLU A 218 1.91 10.38 -2.76
N ASP A 219 1.49 9.80 -3.88
CA ASP A 219 0.67 10.45 -4.92
C ASP A 219 1.27 11.74 -5.47
N LEU A 220 2.59 11.79 -5.64
CA LEU A 220 3.25 12.95 -6.25
C LEU A 220 2.85 13.08 -7.72
N ASP A 221 1.97 14.05 -8.00
CA ASP A 221 1.44 14.32 -9.32
C ASP A 221 2.42 15.16 -10.17
N LYS A 222 2.20 15.18 -11.49
CA LYS A 222 3.05 15.92 -12.47
C LYS A 222 3.15 17.43 -12.21
N GLU A 223 2.16 17.98 -11.52
CA GLU A 223 2.09 19.41 -11.17
C GLU A 223 2.67 19.74 -9.79
N GLY A 224 3.27 18.77 -9.17
CA GLY A 224 3.62 18.53 -7.79
C GLY A 224 4.42 19.56 -7.02
N LEU A 225 4.71 19.17 -5.79
CA LEU A 225 5.50 19.90 -4.82
C LEU A 225 6.83 20.37 -5.41
N SER A 226 7.10 21.67 -5.26
CA SER A 226 8.42 22.17 -5.62
C SER A 226 9.48 21.58 -4.67
N ILE A 227 10.69 21.35 -5.19
CA ILE A 227 11.84 20.89 -4.38
C ILE A 227 12.02 21.77 -3.12
N ASN A 228 11.74 23.06 -3.21
CA ASN A 228 11.87 23.98 -2.09
C ASN A 228 10.83 23.69 -0.99
N MET A 229 9.61 23.34 -1.36
CA MET A 229 8.58 22.97 -0.37
C MET A 229 8.95 21.68 0.36
N LEU A 230 9.50 20.70 -0.36
CA LEU A 230 9.94 19.42 0.22
C LEU A 230 11.14 19.59 1.17
N LYS A 231 12.09 20.48 0.85
CA LYS A 231 13.26 20.74 1.72
C LYS A 231 12.90 21.27 3.10
N ASP A 232 11.83 22.05 3.21
CA ASP A 232 11.37 22.64 4.46
C ASP A 232 10.43 21.72 5.24
N THR A 233 10.02 20.61 4.65
CA THR A 233 9.14 19.61 5.26
C THR A 233 9.96 18.48 5.86
N ALA A 234 9.55 18.01 7.03
CA ALA A 234 10.23 16.94 7.75
C ALA A 234 9.77 15.56 7.24
N ILE A 235 10.16 15.22 5.99
CA ILE A 235 9.78 13.99 5.29
C ILE A 235 10.93 13.01 5.28
N ASP A 236 10.66 11.72 5.45
CA ASP A 236 11.65 10.65 5.43
C ASP A 236 11.72 9.93 4.08
N MET A 237 10.56 9.70 3.45
CA MET A 237 10.44 8.98 2.18
C MET A 237 9.48 9.66 1.23
N LEU A 238 9.76 9.48 -0.07
CA LEU A 238 8.87 9.84 -1.18
C LEU A 238 8.55 8.59 -1.98
N LYS A 239 7.26 8.24 -2.10
CA LYS A 239 6.78 7.12 -2.91
C LYS A 239 6.49 7.57 -4.35
N ILE A 240 7.00 6.83 -5.30
CA ILE A 240 6.72 7.02 -6.72
C ILE A 240 5.31 6.49 -7.01
N ASP A 241 4.50 7.28 -7.69
CA ASP A 241 3.13 6.91 -8.08
C ASP A 241 3.11 5.65 -8.95
N TYR A 242 2.13 4.78 -8.70
CA TYR A 242 1.99 3.49 -9.37
C TYR A 242 1.84 3.61 -10.89
N SER A 243 1.25 4.71 -11.39
CA SER A 243 1.02 4.92 -12.82
C SER A 243 2.32 4.98 -13.63
N TYR A 244 3.39 5.49 -13.02
CA TYR A 244 4.72 5.46 -13.63
C TYR A 244 5.33 4.07 -13.56
N ILE A 245 5.22 3.40 -12.40
CA ILE A 245 5.77 2.04 -12.20
C ILE A 245 5.16 1.04 -13.18
N ALA A 246 3.84 1.11 -13.42
CA ALA A 246 3.13 0.24 -14.35
C ALA A 246 3.62 0.40 -15.82
N ASN A 247 4.25 1.53 -16.14
CA ASN A 247 4.73 1.86 -17.47
C ASN A 247 6.23 1.56 -17.71
N ILE A 248 6.95 1.09 -16.70
CA ILE A 248 8.35 0.64 -16.86
C ILE A 248 8.45 -0.44 -17.95
N GLY A 249 9.34 -0.26 -18.90
CA GLY A 249 9.52 -1.14 -20.06
C GLY A 249 8.52 -0.93 -21.20
N LYS A 250 7.57 0.02 -21.05
CA LYS A 250 6.53 0.33 -22.05
C LYS A 250 6.59 1.77 -22.55
N ASP A 251 6.94 2.71 -21.66
CA ASP A 251 6.94 4.16 -21.94
C ASP A 251 8.21 4.82 -21.41
N LYS A 252 9.01 5.35 -22.32
CA LYS A 252 10.27 6.01 -21.97
C LYS A 252 10.09 7.32 -21.21
N ASP A 253 9.00 8.05 -21.45
CA ASP A 253 8.73 9.30 -20.76
C ASP A 253 8.45 9.04 -19.27
N SER A 254 7.69 7.99 -18.96
CA SER A 254 7.48 7.51 -17.59
C SER A 254 8.80 7.09 -16.93
N GLU A 255 9.68 6.39 -17.64
CA GLU A 255 11.00 6.01 -17.11
C GLU A 255 11.88 7.22 -16.79
N GLU A 256 11.86 8.26 -17.63
CA GLU A 256 12.61 9.50 -17.37
C GLU A 256 12.03 10.30 -16.18
N VAL A 257 10.72 10.28 -16.00
CA VAL A 257 10.06 10.86 -14.81
C VAL A 257 10.54 10.14 -13.54
N ILE A 258 10.54 8.80 -13.53
CA ILE A 258 11.03 8.01 -12.40
C ILE A 258 12.48 8.36 -12.05
N LYS A 259 13.38 8.43 -13.05
CA LYS A 259 14.80 8.78 -12.83
C LYS A 259 14.95 10.17 -12.20
N LYS A 260 14.24 11.16 -12.74
CA LYS A 260 14.26 12.53 -12.21
C LYS A 260 13.73 12.60 -10.79
N PHE A 261 12.67 11.84 -10.50
CA PHE A 261 12.09 11.73 -9.16
C PHE A 261 13.09 11.17 -8.16
N ILE A 262 13.74 10.05 -8.48
CA ILE A 262 14.76 9.43 -7.62
C ILE A 262 15.92 10.40 -7.36
N GLN A 263 16.41 11.08 -8.41
CA GLN A 263 17.48 12.08 -8.29
C GLN A 263 17.05 13.26 -7.42
N MET A 264 15.82 13.75 -7.59
CA MET A 264 15.25 14.82 -6.79
C MET A 264 15.19 14.43 -5.31
N ALA A 265 14.57 13.31 -4.99
CA ALA A 265 14.45 12.83 -3.60
C ALA A 265 15.82 12.76 -2.92
N ARG A 266 16.80 12.14 -3.57
CA ARG A 266 18.17 12.03 -3.07
C ARG A 266 18.87 13.40 -2.91
N SER A 267 18.63 14.34 -3.82
CA SER A 267 19.25 15.68 -3.76
C SER A 267 18.83 16.49 -2.53
N ILE A 268 17.69 16.17 -1.95
CA ILE A 268 17.15 16.79 -0.73
C ILE A 268 17.31 15.91 0.52
N GLY A 269 17.98 14.76 0.38
CA GLY A 269 18.24 13.85 1.50
C GLY A 269 17.02 13.01 1.93
N VAL A 270 16.03 12.84 1.07
CA VAL A 270 14.83 12.02 1.28
C VAL A 270 14.96 10.69 0.54
N GLU A 271 14.57 9.59 1.18
CA GLU A 271 14.66 8.24 0.60
C GLU A 271 13.59 8.04 -0.48
N PRO A 272 13.96 7.67 -1.73
CA PRO A 272 12.98 7.29 -2.74
C PRO A 272 12.46 5.88 -2.47
N ALA A 273 11.15 5.70 -2.60
CA ALA A 273 10.46 4.42 -2.50
C ALA A 273 9.53 4.21 -3.70
N ALA A 274 9.20 2.96 -3.99
CA ALA A 274 8.24 2.62 -5.04
C ALA A 274 7.24 1.57 -4.56
N ASP A 275 5.98 1.80 -4.91
CA ASP A 275 4.89 0.87 -4.67
C ASP A 275 4.46 0.17 -5.96
N CYS A 276 3.58 -0.84 -5.81
CA CYS A 276 3.00 -1.59 -6.93
C CYS A 276 4.03 -2.25 -7.86
N VAL A 277 5.19 -2.65 -7.33
CA VAL A 277 6.20 -3.40 -8.08
C VAL A 277 5.73 -4.84 -8.25
N GLU A 278 5.45 -5.25 -9.49
CA GLU A 278 4.85 -6.55 -9.80
C GLU A 278 5.79 -7.48 -10.57
N THR A 279 6.82 -6.93 -11.23
CA THR A 279 7.71 -7.71 -12.12
C THR A 279 9.18 -7.53 -11.77
N PRO A 280 10.02 -8.56 -12.06
CA PRO A 280 11.48 -8.46 -11.89
C PRO A 280 12.11 -7.34 -12.73
N ASP A 281 11.53 -7.01 -13.89
CA ASP A 281 12.06 -5.94 -14.75
C ASP A 281 11.82 -4.56 -14.10
N GLN A 282 10.68 -4.35 -13.44
CA GLN A 282 10.41 -3.15 -12.65
C GLN A 282 11.39 -3.04 -11.47
N GLU A 283 11.59 -4.10 -10.69
CA GLU A 283 12.55 -4.15 -9.59
C GLU A 283 13.96 -3.79 -10.09
N LYS A 284 14.40 -4.41 -11.17
CA LYS A 284 15.71 -4.17 -11.76
C LYS A 284 15.89 -2.72 -12.23
N PHE A 285 14.89 -2.15 -12.91
CA PHE A 285 14.94 -0.76 -13.35
C PHE A 285 15.06 0.20 -12.16
N LEU A 286 14.24 0.03 -11.14
CA LEU A 286 14.23 0.88 -9.95
C LEU A 286 15.55 0.80 -9.19
N THR A 287 16.07 -0.39 -8.94
CA THR A 287 17.33 -0.58 -8.22
C THR A 287 18.54 -0.06 -8.98
N GLN A 288 18.59 -0.24 -10.30
CA GLN A 288 19.63 0.33 -11.17
C GLN A 288 19.65 1.87 -11.15
N ASN A 289 18.50 2.50 -10.90
CA ASN A 289 18.39 3.95 -10.77
C ASN A 289 18.46 4.44 -9.31
N GLY A 290 18.66 3.52 -8.35
CA GLY A 290 18.92 3.87 -6.97
C GLY A 290 17.68 3.94 -6.09
N CYS A 291 16.55 3.36 -6.44
CA CYS A 291 15.41 3.15 -5.57
C CYS A 291 15.43 1.73 -5.02
N TYR A 292 15.71 1.59 -3.72
CA TYR A 292 15.89 0.29 -3.06
C TYR A 292 14.77 -0.07 -2.11
N LYS A 293 13.89 0.87 -1.78
CA LYS A 293 12.72 0.64 -0.92
C LYS A 293 11.50 0.35 -1.78
N LEU A 294 11.13 -0.91 -1.86
CA LEU A 294 10.12 -1.39 -2.79
C LEU A 294 8.98 -2.09 -2.05
N GLN A 295 7.78 -1.92 -2.60
CA GLN A 295 6.58 -2.63 -2.18
C GLN A 295 5.85 -3.11 -3.43
N GLY A 296 5.10 -4.20 -3.33
CA GLY A 296 4.29 -4.68 -4.44
C GLY A 296 4.09 -6.18 -4.43
N TYR A 297 3.31 -6.68 -5.37
CA TYR A 297 2.95 -8.11 -5.42
C TYR A 297 4.14 -9.01 -5.75
N LEU A 298 5.22 -8.45 -6.29
CA LEU A 298 6.47 -9.19 -6.48
C LEU A 298 7.03 -9.71 -5.15
N PHE A 299 6.89 -8.94 -4.07
CA PHE A 299 7.42 -9.24 -2.74
C PHE A 299 6.39 -9.88 -1.81
N GLY A 300 5.10 -9.64 -2.05
CA GLY A 300 4.00 -10.21 -1.28
C GLY A 300 2.71 -9.42 -1.39
N ARG A 301 1.58 -10.10 -1.21
CA ARG A 301 0.26 -9.47 -1.18
C ARG A 301 -0.12 -9.07 0.25
N PRO A 302 -1.00 -8.08 0.42
CA PRO A 302 -1.56 -7.75 1.74
C PRO A 302 -2.21 -8.98 2.38
N SER A 303 -1.86 -9.29 3.62
CA SER A 303 -2.36 -10.45 4.36
C SER A 303 -2.71 -10.09 5.80
N LYS A 304 -3.39 -11.01 6.50
CA LYS A 304 -3.54 -10.93 7.96
C LYS A 304 -2.15 -10.91 8.62
N PRO A 305 -2.04 -10.44 9.88
CA PRO A 305 -0.76 -10.45 10.58
C PRO A 305 -0.14 -11.85 10.55
N THR A 306 1.14 -11.92 10.23
CA THR A 306 1.91 -13.17 10.24
C THR A 306 3.05 -13.04 11.23
N LYS A 307 3.49 -14.18 11.79
CA LYS A 307 4.64 -14.22 12.71
C LYS A 307 5.96 -13.84 12.02
N HIS A 308 6.04 -14.00 10.71
CA HIS A 308 7.22 -13.65 9.93
C HIS A 308 6.78 -13.11 8.58
N PHE A 309 7.15 -11.88 8.27
CA PHE A 309 7.08 -11.38 6.91
C PHE A 309 8.22 -12.01 6.11
N VAL A 310 7.94 -13.18 5.53
CA VAL A 310 8.89 -13.84 4.64
C VAL A 310 8.65 -13.29 3.24
N VAL A 311 9.66 -12.65 2.67
CA VAL A 311 9.69 -12.49 1.22
C VAL A 311 9.79 -13.90 0.65
N ASN A 312 8.87 -14.25 -0.25
CA ASN A 312 9.02 -15.46 -1.03
C ASN A 312 10.34 -15.34 -1.78
N ALA A 313 11.39 -15.93 -1.21
CA ALA A 313 12.67 -16.03 -1.89
C ALA A 313 12.44 -16.70 -3.24
N LYS A 314 12.96 -16.07 -4.28
CA LYS A 314 12.94 -16.58 -5.66
C LYS A 314 13.55 -17.98 -5.73
#